data_880b5e43930539b559a9c3e72baefc14
#
_entry.id   880b5e43930539b559a9c3e72baefc14
#
_cell.length_a   1.000
_cell.length_b   1.000
_cell.length_c   1.000
_cell.angle_alpha   90.00
_cell.angle_beta   90.00
_cell.angle_gamma   90.00
#
_symmetry.space_group_name_H-M   'P 1'
#
loop_
_entity.id
_entity.type
_entity.pdbx_description
1 polymer ?
#
loop_
_entity_poly.entity_id
_entity_poly.type
_entity_poly.pdbx_seq_one_letter_code
_entity_poly.pdbx_strand_id
1 'polypeptide(L)'
;LPDAYALLDGPLEPLSKSGLFVGQHVFTSLQGVAVHINAFNFPVWGMLEKLAPTLLAGVPAIVKPASSTGYVAEAAVRIMLDA
;
A
#
# COMPACT_ATOMS: atom_id res chain seq x y z
N LEU A 1 5.82 6.96 -8.17
CA LEU A 1 6.14 6.68 -6.79
C LEU A 1 7.52 6.04 -6.60
N PRO A 2 8.53 6.39 -7.44
CA PRO A 2 9.86 5.77 -7.34
C PRO A 2 10.54 5.97 -5.98
N ASP A 3 10.35 7.15 -5.36
CA ASP A 3 10.96 7.45 -4.06
C ASP A 3 10.38 6.60 -2.93
N ALA A 4 9.09 6.26 -3.02
CA ALA A 4 8.45 5.39 -2.03
C ALA A 4 8.98 3.96 -2.12
N TYR A 5 9.20 3.45 -3.32
CA TYR A 5 9.79 2.13 -3.50
C TYR A 5 11.23 2.05 -2.98
N ALA A 6 11.97 3.15 -3.06
CA ALA A 6 13.35 3.19 -2.59
C ALA A 6 13.49 3.01 -1.07
N LEU A 7 12.40 3.17 -0.30
CA LEU A 7 12.41 2.95 1.15
C LEU A 7 12.38 1.47 1.53
N LEU A 8 11.79 0.62 0.67
CA LEU A 8 11.66 -0.81 0.97
C LEU A 8 12.97 -1.55 0.65
N ASP A 9 13.42 -2.34 1.61
CA ASP A 9 14.63 -3.16 1.49
C ASP A 9 15.86 -2.34 1.10
N GLY A 10 15.82 -1.04 1.36
CA GLY A 10 16.86 -0.10 1.05
C GLY A 10 17.85 0.11 2.19
N PRO A 11 18.60 1.22 2.15
CA PRO A 11 19.59 1.52 3.17
C PRO A 11 18.95 1.78 4.54
N LEU A 12 19.75 1.65 5.60
CA LEU A 12 19.34 1.95 6.96
C LEU A 12 19.07 3.46 7.10
N GLU A 13 17.95 3.80 7.75
CA GLU A 13 17.58 5.17 8.01
C GLU A 13 17.99 5.56 9.44
N PRO A 14 18.93 6.50 9.63
CA PRO A 14 19.36 6.90 10.96
C PRO A 14 18.26 7.68 11.69
N LEU A 15 18.11 7.43 12.99
CA LEU A 15 17.15 8.12 13.86
C LEU A 15 17.64 9.50 14.31
N SER A 16 18.94 9.75 14.24
CA SER A 16 19.53 11.02 14.64
C SER A 16 20.48 11.56 13.59
N LYS A 17 20.33 12.85 13.26
CA LYS A 17 21.20 13.54 12.30
C LYS A 17 22.57 13.85 12.88
N SER A 18 22.67 13.96 14.21
CA SER A 18 23.92 14.35 14.88
C SER A 18 24.83 13.17 15.19
N GLY A 19 24.34 11.94 15.07
CA GLY A 19 25.08 10.75 15.46
C GLY A 19 25.20 10.53 16.95
N LEU A 20 24.59 11.38 17.77
CA LEU A 20 24.60 11.25 19.24
C LEU A 20 23.68 10.14 19.74
N PHE A 21 22.68 9.79 18.95
CA PHE A 21 21.75 8.69 19.22
C PHE A 21 22.01 7.59 18.18
N VAL A 22 22.34 6.39 18.66
CA VAL A 22 22.62 5.26 17.79
C VAL A 22 21.37 4.42 17.60
N GLY A 23 20.56 4.79 16.63
CA GLY A 23 19.38 4.04 16.25
C GLY A 23 19.13 4.20 14.77
N GLN A 24 18.51 3.20 14.15
CA GLN A 24 18.25 3.20 12.70
C GLN A 24 16.90 2.56 12.40
N HIS A 25 16.23 3.06 11.35
CA HIS A 25 15.06 2.42 10.79
C HIS A 25 15.46 1.49 9.65
N VAL A 26 14.90 0.29 9.64
CA VAL A 26 15.03 -0.67 8.55
C VAL A 26 13.63 -0.95 8.01
N PHE A 27 13.41 -0.66 6.74
CA PHE A 27 12.11 -0.86 6.09
C PHE A 27 12.14 -2.14 5.27
N THR A 28 11.35 -3.12 5.69
CA THR A 28 11.26 -4.41 5.01
C THR A 28 9.80 -4.73 4.70
N SER A 29 9.58 -5.54 3.65
CA SER A 29 8.24 -5.98 3.29
C SER A 29 7.68 -6.96 4.30
N LEU A 30 6.37 -6.86 4.57
CA LEU A 30 5.67 -7.86 5.38
C LEU A 30 5.39 -9.10 4.54
N GLN A 31 5.43 -10.27 5.19
CA GLN A 31 5.04 -11.52 4.57
C GLN A 31 3.52 -11.70 4.65
N GLY A 32 2.93 -12.28 3.61
CA GLY A 32 1.51 -12.61 3.59
C GLY A 32 0.69 -11.74 2.65
N VAL A 33 -0.60 -11.66 2.92
CA VAL A 33 -1.59 -10.96 2.09
C VAL A 33 -2.46 -10.09 2.99
N ALA A 34 -2.69 -8.85 2.57
CA ALA A 34 -3.64 -7.96 3.24
C ALA A 34 -5.06 -8.23 2.73
N VAL A 35 -6.04 -8.16 3.61
CA VAL A 35 -7.46 -8.27 3.24
C VAL A 35 -8.13 -6.93 3.50
N HIS A 36 -8.69 -6.33 2.46
CA HIS A 36 -9.37 -5.04 2.54
C HIS A 36 -10.88 -5.23 2.32
N ILE A 37 -11.66 -4.85 3.31
CA ILE A 37 -13.13 -4.91 3.23
C ILE A 37 -13.63 -3.47 3.11
N ASN A 38 -14.29 -3.15 2.00
CA ASN A 38 -14.68 -1.79 1.65
C ASN A 38 -16.17 -1.58 1.71
N ALA A 39 -16.57 -0.35 2.06
CA ALA A 39 -17.96 0.08 2.09
C ALA A 39 -18.47 0.46 0.68
N PHE A 40 -19.78 0.66 0.56
CA PHE A 40 -20.40 1.00 -0.73
C PHE A 40 -20.15 2.45 -1.16
N ASN A 41 -19.99 3.36 -0.22
CA ASN A 41 -19.70 4.76 -0.52
C ASN A 41 -18.20 4.95 -0.81
N PHE A 42 -17.87 5.80 -1.76
CA PHE A 42 -16.51 6.01 -2.23
C PHE A 42 -15.81 4.71 -2.63
N PRO A 43 -16.38 3.95 -3.59
CA PRO A 43 -15.87 2.61 -3.91
C PRO A 43 -14.46 2.60 -4.46
N VAL A 44 -14.05 3.63 -5.20
CA VAL A 44 -12.69 3.74 -5.74
C VAL A 44 -11.76 4.41 -4.75
N TRP A 45 -12.16 5.53 -4.16
CA TRP A 45 -11.34 6.23 -3.19
C TRP A 45 -11.05 5.36 -1.97
N GLY A 46 -12.09 4.76 -1.38
CA GLY A 46 -11.91 3.88 -0.23
C GLY A 46 -11.00 2.67 -0.51
N MET A 47 -11.08 2.13 -1.72
CA MET A 47 -10.21 1.06 -2.16
C MET A 47 -8.75 1.53 -2.28
N LEU A 48 -8.53 2.64 -2.99
CA LEU A 48 -7.18 3.12 -3.27
C LEU A 48 -6.48 3.68 -2.04
N GLU A 49 -7.22 4.26 -1.10
CA GLU A 49 -6.69 4.76 0.16
C GLU A 49 -5.98 3.67 0.96
N LYS A 50 -6.47 2.44 0.88
CA LYS A 50 -5.87 1.28 1.53
C LYS A 50 -4.87 0.57 0.62
N LEU A 51 -5.19 0.46 -0.65
CA LEU A 51 -4.41 -0.33 -1.60
C LEU A 51 -3.05 0.30 -1.88
N ALA A 52 -2.99 1.62 -2.04
CA ALA A 52 -1.75 2.29 -2.37
C ALA A 52 -0.65 2.07 -1.33
N PRO A 53 -0.87 2.34 -0.03
CA PRO A 53 0.18 2.07 0.97
C PRO A 53 0.48 0.58 1.11
N THR A 54 -0.51 -0.31 0.93
CA THR A 54 -0.30 -1.75 1.03
C THR A 54 0.63 -2.25 -0.06
N LEU A 55 0.42 -1.84 -1.30
CA LEU A 55 1.29 -2.23 -2.42
C LEU A 55 2.68 -1.60 -2.30
N LEU A 56 2.76 -0.35 -1.84
CA LEU A 56 4.05 0.30 -1.61
C LEU A 56 4.85 -0.39 -0.50
N ALA A 57 4.16 -0.99 0.46
CA ALA A 57 4.79 -1.80 1.51
C ALA A 57 5.22 -3.19 1.02
N GLY A 58 5.00 -3.51 -0.25
CA GLY A 58 5.38 -4.79 -0.84
C GLY A 58 4.44 -5.95 -0.47
N VAL A 59 3.21 -5.65 -0.07
CA VAL A 59 2.23 -6.66 0.34
C VAL A 59 1.12 -6.76 -0.70
N PRO A 60 0.83 -7.95 -1.23
CA PRO A 60 -0.33 -8.13 -2.09
C PRO A 60 -1.63 -8.01 -1.29
N ALA A 61 -2.71 -7.62 -1.95
CA ALA A 61 -3.99 -7.40 -1.30
C ALA A 61 -5.12 -8.18 -1.97
N ILE A 62 -6.02 -8.68 -1.15
CA ILE A 62 -7.32 -9.17 -1.59
C ILE A 62 -8.34 -8.09 -1.21
N VAL A 63 -9.03 -7.55 -2.21
CA VAL A 63 -10.00 -6.48 -2.01
C VAL A 63 -11.40 -7.05 -2.14
N LYS A 64 -12.20 -6.90 -1.09
CA LYS A 64 -13.62 -7.27 -1.07
C LYS A 64 -14.44 -5.99 -1.11
N PRO A 65 -14.95 -5.55 -2.28
CA PRO A 65 -15.81 -4.39 -2.37
C PRO A 65 -17.21 -4.68 -1.82
N ALA A 66 -17.97 -3.64 -1.56
CA ALA A 66 -19.39 -3.80 -1.26
C ALA A 66 -20.13 -4.35 -2.48
N SER A 67 -21.11 -5.20 -2.27
CA SER A 67 -21.83 -5.87 -3.37
C SER A 67 -22.47 -4.89 -4.35
N SER A 68 -23.03 -3.79 -3.86
CA SER A 68 -23.74 -2.80 -4.69
C SER A 68 -22.83 -2.00 -5.60
N THR A 69 -21.54 -1.87 -5.27
CA THR A 69 -20.57 -1.05 -6.03
C THR A 69 -19.36 -1.87 -6.49
N GLY A 70 -19.45 -3.19 -6.43
CA GLY A 70 -18.37 -4.08 -6.83
C GLY A 70 -17.95 -3.90 -8.29
N TYR A 71 -18.90 -3.60 -9.18
CA TYR A 71 -18.62 -3.35 -10.60
C TYR A 71 -17.73 -2.14 -10.82
N VAL A 72 -17.84 -1.11 -9.97
CA VAL A 72 -16.99 0.09 -10.05
C VAL A 72 -15.56 -0.24 -9.64
N ALA A 73 -15.40 -1.00 -8.56
CA ALA A 73 -14.08 -1.45 -8.10
C ALA A 73 -13.41 -2.34 -9.15
N GLU A 74 -14.13 -3.25 -9.77
CA GLU A 74 -13.61 -4.10 -10.84
C GLU A 74 -13.13 -3.26 -12.03
N ALA A 75 -13.93 -2.28 -12.46
CA ALA A 75 -13.55 -1.40 -13.56
C ALA A 75 -12.26 -0.63 -13.25
N ALA A 76 -12.12 -0.13 -12.03
CA ALA A 76 -10.90 0.57 -11.61
C ALA A 76 -9.68 -0.34 -11.65
N VAL A 77 -9.81 -1.59 -11.20
CA VAL A 77 -8.70 -2.56 -11.24
C VAL A 77 -8.30 -2.89 -12.67
N ARG A 78 -9.27 -3.04 -13.57
CA ARG A 78 -8.97 -3.27 -15.01
C ARG A 78 -8.17 -2.12 -15.61
N ILE A 79 -8.53 -0.89 -15.27
CA ILE A 79 -7.78 0.29 -15.73
C ILE A 79 -6.35 0.24 -15.22
N MET A 80 -6.15 -0.11 -13.96
CA MET A 80 -4.81 -0.22 -13.38
C MET A 80 -3.97 -1.31 -14.06
N LEU A 81 -4.59 -2.44 -14.40
CA LEU A 81 -3.89 -3.54 -15.05
C LEU A 81 -3.51 -3.21 -16.51
N ASP A 82 -4.29 -2.37 -17.16
CA ASP A 82 -4.04 -1.95 -18.54
C ASP A 82 -3.01 -0.81 -18.66
N ALA A 83 -2.67 -0.20 -17.54
CA ALA A 83 -1.74 0.93 -17.51
C ALA A 83 -0.27 0.54 -17.62
#